data_ef44a9899045210af316e9261e5ce321
#
_entry.id   ef44a9899045210af316e9261e5ce321
#
_cell.length_a   1.000
_cell.length_b   1.000
_cell.length_c   1.000
_cell.angle_alpha   90.00
_cell.angle_beta   90.00
_cell.angle_gamma   90.00
#
_symmetry.space_group_name_H-M   'P 1'
#
loop_
_entity.id
_entity.type
_entity.pdbx_description
1 polymer ?
#
loop_
_entity_poly.entity_id
_entity_poly.type
_entity_poly.pdbx_seq_one_letter_code
_entity_poly.pdbx_strand_id
1 'polypeptide(L)'
;VLFNIMRGGIFDNNYQVRRDDFIQYLGKANKKILTKYKDKLDQLPNTFHLKKLLKLSDHANDDFYRLAHEYLPLKFSRRHGDPSRPWNKFDINMTDEATGKDVLDYQGNWRDIFQNWEALAQSYPSFINSMIFRFLNASTFEGYNPYRVTKDGFDWERIEPDNPWAYIGYWGDHQIIYLLKLLEFSNKHNPDHISELLNRSCFVYANVPYKIKSHTQIMKDPKNTIVYDFAEADKIDKAKNKIGSDGALLANSKDALVRATLAEKLLVTLLAKVSNFIPEAGIWLNTQRPEWNDANNALV
;
A
#
# COMPACT_ATOMS: atom_id res chain seq x y z
N VAL A 1 22.62 3.41 2.67
CA VAL A 1 21.55 4.42 2.72
C VAL A 1 21.42 5.11 1.37
N LEU A 2 22.45 5.87 0.91
CA LEU A 2 22.39 6.65 -0.33
C LEU A 2 21.99 5.79 -1.54
N PHE A 3 22.55 4.61 -1.68
CA PHE A 3 22.25 3.68 -2.77
C PHE A 3 20.76 3.24 -2.77
N ASN A 4 20.19 2.97 -1.60
CA ASN A 4 18.78 2.59 -1.47
C ASN A 4 17.84 3.76 -1.75
N ILE A 5 18.20 4.97 -1.32
CA ILE A 5 17.46 6.19 -1.65
C ILE A 5 17.41 6.38 -3.16
N MET A 6 18.55 6.25 -3.83
CA MET A 6 18.63 6.36 -5.29
C MET A 6 17.87 5.27 -6.02
N ARG A 7 17.76 4.09 -5.46
CA ARG A 7 16.93 2.99 -6.01
C ARG A 7 15.45 3.16 -5.75
N GLY A 8 15.10 3.72 -4.58
CA GLY A 8 13.73 3.82 -4.11
C GLY A 8 13.01 5.12 -4.49
N GLY A 9 13.71 6.05 -5.09
CA GLY A 9 13.21 7.40 -5.30
C GLY A 9 13.65 8.36 -4.21
N ILE A 10 13.28 9.61 -4.35
CA ILE A 10 13.55 10.68 -3.40
C ILE A 10 12.32 11.56 -3.22
N PHE A 11 12.23 12.27 -2.10
CA PHE A 11 11.27 13.34 -1.94
C PHE A 11 11.70 14.57 -2.77
N ASP A 12 10.75 15.12 -3.52
CA ASP A 12 11.02 16.18 -4.49
C ASP A 12 11.56 17.45 -3.84
N ASN A 13 10.99 17.86 -2.70
CA ASN A 13 11.34 19.10 -2.02
C ASN A 13 11.25 18.96 -0.50
N ASN A 14 12.05 18.10 0.09
CA ASN A 14 12.04 17.82 1.53
C ASN A 14 10.60 17.57 2.05
N TYR A 15 10.14 18.39 2.99
CA TYR A 15 8.79 18.31 3.57
C TYR A 15 7.80 19.28 2.94
N GLN A 16 8.10 19.86 1.79
CA GLN A 16 7.19 20.72 1.07
C GLN A 16 6.24 19.90 0.20
N VAL A 17 4.97 20.24 0.27
CA VAL A 17 3.89 19.64 -0.51
C VAL A 17 3.46 20.63 -1.58
N ARG A 18 3.42 20.20 -2.84
CA ARG A 18 2.80 20.95 -3.92
C ARG A 18 1.29 20.77 -3.85
N ARG A 19 0.55 21.89 -3.81
CA ARG A 19 -0.92 21.87 -3.71
C ARG A 19 -1.58 21.15 -4.87
N ASP A 20 -1.14 21.43 -6.08
CA ASP A 20 -1.67 20.81 -7.30
C ASP A 20 -1.45 19.29 -7.33
N ASP A 21 -0.28 18.82 -6.91
CA ASP A 21 0.00 17.38 -6.83
C ASP A 21 -0.87 16.69 -5.77
N PHE A 22 -1.06 17.31 -4.60
CA PHE A 22 -1.96 16.76 -3.58
C PHE A 22 -3.42 16.74 -4.03
N ILE A 23 -3.89 17.77 -4.74
CA ILE A 23 -5.24 17.82 -5.34
C ILE A 23 -5.39 16.72 -6.38
N GLN A 24 -4.41 16.52 -7.25
CA GLN A 24 -4.41 15.46 -8.24
C GLN A 24 -4.45 14.06 -7.57
N TYR A 25 -3.62 13.85 -6.55
CA TYR A 25 -3.62 12.63 -5.75
C TYR A 25 -5.00 12.34 -5.15
N LEU A 26 -5.63 13.33 -4.49
CA LEU A 26 -6.97 13.17 -3.93
C LEU A 26 -8.02 12.84 -5.00
N GLY A 27 -7.93 13.47 -6.17
CA GLY A 27 -8.86 13.23 -7.29
C GLY A 27 -8.78 11.81 -7.83
N LYS A 28 -7.58 11.25 -7.87
CA LYS A 28 -7.35 9.86 -8.26
C LYS A 28 -7.74 8.88 -7.16
N ALA A 29 -7.48 9.21 -5.90
CA ALA A 29 -7.79 8.36 -4.76
C ALA A 29 -9.29 8.37 -4.44
N ASN A 30 -9.89 9.57 -4.26
CA ASN A 30 -11.29 9.70 -3.88
C ASN A 30 -11.91 11.03 -4.36
N LYS A 31 -12.66 10.97 -5.45
CA LYS A 31 -13.31 12.14 -6.07
C LYS A 31 -14.27 12.86 -5.12
N LYS A 32 -14.99 12.12 -4.25
CA LYS A 32 -15.94 12.70 -3.29
C LYS A 32 -15.21 13.55 -2.23
N ILE A 33 -14.09 13.04 -1.74
CA ILE A 33 -13.25 13.72 -0.76
C ILE A 33 -12.64 14.99 -1.38
N LEU A 34 -12.12 14.88 -2.60
CA LEU A 34 -11.64 16.07 -3.31
C LEU A 34 -12.73 17.14 -3.41
N THR A 35 -13.93 16.79 -3.90
CA THR A 35 -15.05 17.75 -4.03
C THR A 35 -15.38 18.42 -2.70
N LYS A 36 -15.43 17.63 -1.61
CA LYS A 36 -15.76 18.12 -0.26
C LYS A 36 -14.73 19.12 0.29
N TYR A 37 -13.46 18.94 -0.01
CA TYR A 37 -12.38 19.74 0.58
C TYR A 37 -11.74 20.73 -0.41
N LYS A 38 -12.22 20.80 -1.65
CA LYS A 38 -11.61 21.59 -2.72
C LYS A 38 -11.41 23.05 -2.33
N ASP A 39 -12.44 23.72 -1.81
CA ASP A 39 -12.38 25.14 -1.44
C ASP A 39 -11.32 25.41 -0.36
N LYS A 40 -11.18 24.50 0.60
CA LYS A 40 -10.14 24.61 1.64
C LYS A 40 -8.74 24.40 1.07
N LEU A 41 -8.60 23.50 0.11
CA LEU A 41 -7.33 23.24 -0.56
C LEU A 41 -6.92 24.39 -1.47
N ASP A 42 -7.87 24.99 -2.19
CA ASP A 42 -7.61 26.12 -3.10
C ASP A 42 -7.14 27.38 -2.34
N GLN A 43 -7.46 27.51 -1.05
CA GLN A 43 -6.97 28.57 -0.17
C GLN A 43 -5.53 28.35 0.33
N LEU A 44 -4.95 27.16 0.12
CA LEU A 44 -3.56 26.90 0.50
C LEU A 44 -2.59 27.56 -0.51
N PRO A 45 -1.40 27.96 -0.08
CA PRO A 45 -0.34 28.35 -1.00
C PRO A 45 -0.02 27.27 -2.02
N ASN A 46 0.58 27.62 -3.15
CA ASN A 46 0.99 26.65 -4.18
C ASN A 46 1.94 25.56 -3.62
N THR A 47 2.74 25.94 -2.63
CA THR A 47 3.62 25.03 -1.89
C THR A 47 3.48 25.31 -0.40
N PHE A 48 3.38 24.29 0.41
CA PHE A 48 3.24 24.41 1.86
C PHE A 48 3.89 23.20 2.58
N HIS A 49 4.22 23.38 3.84
CA HIS A 49 4.88 22.34 4.63
C HIS A 49 3.91 21.21 5.01
N LEU A 50 4.39 19.95 5.00
CA LEU A 50 3.63 18.74 5.38
C LEU A 50 2.84 18.91 6.69
N LYS A 51 3.44 19.53 7.72
CA LYS A 51 2.76 19.79 9.00
C LYS A 51 1.45 20.58 8.84
N LYS A 52 1.36 21.45 7.83
CA LYS A 52 0.12 22.20 7.57
C LYS A 52 -0.97 21.28 7.00
N LEU A 53 -0.60 20.32 6.14
CA LEU A 53 -1.52 19.31 5.63
C LEU A 53 -2.05 18.43 6.76
N LEU A 54 -1.17 17.89 7.59
CA LEU A 54 -1.55 17.03 8.72
C LEU A 54 -2.46 17.79 9.70
N LYS A 55 -2.11 19.01 10.08
CA LYS A 55 -2.96 19.85 10.94
C LYS A 55 -4.35 20.14 10.33
N LEU A 56 -4.43 20.32 9.01
CA LEU A 56 -5.72 20.46 8.32
C LEU A 56 -6.53 19.16 8.40
N SER A 57 -5.87 18.00 8.37
CA SER A 57 -6.51 16.70 8.43
C SER A 57 -7.05 16.34 9.81
N ASP A 58 -6.47 16.85 10.91
CA ASP A 58 -6.91 16.58 12.28
C ASP A 58 -8.37 17.00 12.55
N HIS A 59 -8.83 18.03 11.83
CA HIS A 59 -10.19 18.57 11.95
C HIS A 59 -11.10 18.16 10.76
N ALA A 60 -10.66 17.19 9.97
CA ALA A 60 -11.38 16.70 8.81
C ALA A 60 -12.11 15.38 9.11
N ASN A 61 -12.82 14.84 8.12
CA ASN A 61 -13.36 13.49 8.24
C ASN A 61 -12.24 12.44 8.11
N ASP A 62 -12.53 11.23 8.58
CA ASP A 62 -11.54 10.15 8.62
C ASP A 62 -10.97 9.77 7.26
N ASP A 63 -11.72 9.93 6.16
CA ASP A 63 -11.19 9.64 4.82
C ASP A 63 -10.16 10.68 4.37
N PHE A 64 -10.41 11.96 4.64
CA PHE A 64 -9.42 13.00 4.35
C PHE A 64 -8.20 12.85 5.27
N TYR A 65 -8.43 12.54 6.56
CA TYR A 65 -7.34 12.25 7.50
C TYR A 65 -6.44 11.12 6.98
N ARG A 66 -7.04 9.97 6.63
CA ARG A 66 -6.34 8.83 6.07
C ARG A 66 -5.54 9.20 4.82
N LEU A 67 -6.17 9.83 3.84
CA LEU A 67 -5.54 10.20 2.57
C LEU A 67 -4.40 11.23 2.77
N ALA A 68 -4.55 12.17 3.69
CA ALA A 68 -3.48 13.11 4.04
C ALA A 68 -2.27 12.39 4.66
N HIS A 69 -2.52 11.36 5.49
CA HIS A 69 -1.47 10.54 6.09
C HIS A 69 -0.86 9.52 5.14
N GLU A 70 -1.59 9.08 4.11
CA GLU A 70 -1.06 8.20 3.07
C GLU A 70 -0.23 8.93 2.00
N TYR A 71 -0.36 10.25 1.91
CA TYR A 71 0.29 11.01 0.85
C TYR A 71 1.80 11.02 0.97
N LEU A 72 2.49 10.64 -0.10
CA LEU A 72 3.94 10.65 -0.22
C LEU A 72 4.34 11.36 -1.52
N PRO A 73 4.96 12.55 -1.46
CA PRO A 73 5.43 13.28 -2.64
C PRO A 73 6.77 12.72 -3.15
N LEU A 74 6.78 11.43 -3.49
CA LEU A 74 7.96 10.75 -4.00
C LEU A 74 8.13 10.99 -5.50
N LYS A 75 9.38 11.22 -5.88
CA LYS A 75 9.83 11.22 -7.27
C LYS A 75 10.68 9.98 -7.50
N PHE A 76 10.27 9.17 -8.46
CA PHE A 76 11.06 8.02 -8.83
C PHE A 76 12.36 8.44 -9.49
N SER A 77 13.45 7.85 -9.02
CA SER A 77 14.75 7.99 -9.68
C SER A 77 15.06 6.78 -10.55
N ARG A 78 14.37 5.65 -10.32
CA ARG A 78 14.63 4.41 -11.03
C ARG A 78 13.54 3.37 -10.72
N ARG A 79 13.46 2.36 -11.59
CA ARG A 79 12.51 1.25 -11.51
C ARG A 79 12.73 0.42 -10.25
N HIS A 80 11.65 0.06 -9.56
CA HIS A 80 11.66 -0.93 -8.49
C HIS A 80 11.47 -2.33 -9.04
N GLY A 81 12.12 -3.29 -8.41
CA GLY A 81 12.08 -4.68 -8.80
C GLY A 81 13.24 -5.11 -9.70
N ASP A 82 13.34 -6.39 -9.92
CA ASP A 82 14.36 -6.98 -10.77
C ASP A 82 13.96 -6.85 -12.25
N PRO A 83 14.71 -6.12 -13.07
CA PRO A 83 14.36 -5.93 -14.47
C PRO A 83 14.49 -7.22 -15.30
N SER A 84 15.14 -8.27 -14.79
CA SER A 84 15.22 -9.57 -15.43
C SER A 84 13.94 -10.40 -15.30
N ARG A 85 13.03 -9.99 -14.40
CA ARG A 85 11.76 -10.68 -14.16
C ARG A 85 10.69 -10.14 -15.10
N PRO A 86 10.14 -10.94 -16.03
CA PRO A 86 9.23 -10.46 -17.06
C PRO A 86 7.88 -9.97 -16.52
N TRP A 87 7.51 -10.37 -15.31
CA TRP A 87 6.28 -9.92 -14.63
C TRP A 87 6.44 -8.58 -13.91
N ASN A 88 7.66 -8.07 -13.72
CA ASN A 88 7.90 -6.75 -13.13
C ASN A 88 7.68 -5.66 -14.19
N LYS A 89 6.43 -5.36 -14.47
CA LYS A 89 6.03 -4.27 -15.37
C LYS A 89 5.71 -3.03 -14.55
N PHE A 90 6.68 -2.12 -14.43
CA PHE A 90 6.50 -0.85 -13.71
C PHE A 90 6.81 0.32 -14.64
N ASP A 91 5.97 1.34 -14.58
CA ASP A 91 6.19 2.58 -15.31
C ASP A 91 7.04 3.55 -14.47
N ILE A 92 7.91 4.28 -15.13
CA ILE A 92 8.69 5.36 -14.51
C ILE A 92 8.24 6.66 -15.18
N ASN A 93 7.34 7.37 -14.51
CA ASN A 93 6.80 8.62 -14.97
C ASN A 93 7.50 9.77 -14.22
N MET A 94 8.50 10.38 -14.85
CA MET A 94 9.24 11.48 -14.25
C MET A 94 8.85 12.84 -14.83
N THR A 95 8.33 12.85 -16.03
CA THR A 95 7.98 14.07 -16.75
C THR A 95 6.71 13.83 -17.54
N ASP A 96 5.78 14.77 -17.44
CA ASP A 96 4.60 14.80 -18.31
C ASP A 96 5.04 15.23 -19.72
N GLU A 97 4.86 14.37 -20.68
CA GLU A 97 5.34 14.59 -22.06
C GLU A 97 4.65 15.79 -22.74
N ALA A 98 3.40 16.06 -22.39
CA ALA A 98 2.62 17.15 -22.98
C ALA A 98 2.99 18.52 -22.43
N THR A 99 3.34 18.59 -21.13
CA THR A 99 3.58 19.86 -20.43
C THR A 99 5.05 20.09 -20.07
N GLY A 100 5.90 19.06 -20.17
CA GLY A 100 7.29 19.09 -19.72
C GLY A 100 7.47 19.23 -18.20
N LYS A 101 6.39 19.13 -17.42
CA LYS A 101 6.45 19.28 -15.96
C LYS A 101 6.87 17.99 -15.27
N ASP A 102 7.62 18.15 -14.18
CA ASP A 102 7.96 17.06 -13.30
C ASP A 102 6.72 16.40 -12.68
N VAL A 103 6.63 15.09 -12.83
CA VAL A 103 5.58 14.25 -12.23
C VAL A 103 6.13 13.60 -10.97
N LEU A 104 5.37 13.68 -9.87
CA LEU A 104 5.61 12.88 -8.69
C LEU A 104 4.80 11.60 -8.82
N ASP A 105 5.50 10.49 -9.00
CA ASP A 105 4.87 9.18 -9.15
C ASP A 105 5.77 8.09 -8.59
N TYR A 106 5.19 6.99 -8.15
CA TYR A 106 5.89 5.78 -7.77
C TYR A 106 4.97 4.57 -7.89
N GLN A 107 5.55 3.46 -8.27
CA GLN A 107 4.94 2.15 -8.20
C GLN A 107 6.03 1.09 -8.05
N GLY A 108 5.70 0.01 -7.40
CA GLY A 108 6.64 -1.09 -7.21
C GLY A 108 5.98 -2.28 -6.55
N ASN A 109 6.61 -3.45 -6.68
CA ASN A 109 6.13 -4.55 -5.89
C ASN A 109 6.37 -4.28 -4.39
N TRP A 110 5.55 -4.91 -3.57
CA TRP A 110 5.48 -4.62 -2.15
C TRP A 110 6.82 -4.71 -1.44
N ARG A 111 7.53 -5.79 -1.65
CA ARG A 111 8.82 -6.07 -1.01
C ARG A 111 9.86 -5.00 -1.33
N ASP A 112 10.06 -4.72 -2.60
CA ASP A 112 11.13 -3.83 -3.04
C ASP A 112 10.87 -2.39 -2.63
N ILE A 113 9.60 -1.97 -2.63
CA ILE A 113 9.26 -0.58 -2.29
C ILE A 113 9.50 -0.30 -0.80
N PHE A 114 9.02 -1.16 0.08
CA PHE A 114 9.18 -0.96 1.53
C PHE A 114 10.61 -1.17 2.00
N GLN A 115 11.35 -2.08 1.38
CA GLN A 115 12.78 -2.23 1.62
C GLN A 115 13.55 -0.94 1.30
N ASN A 116 13.22 -0.27 0.21
CA ASN A 116 13.85 0.99 -0.16
C ASN A 116 13.39 2.15 0.73
N TRP A 117 12.13 2.13 1.17
CA TRP A 117 11.60 3.16 2.07
C TRP A 117 12.20 3.13 3.48
N GLU A 118 12.73 2.01 3.93
CA GLU A 118 13.50 1.95 5.16
C GLU A 118 14.63 3.00 5.17
N ALA A 119 15.36 3.14 4.08
CA ALA A 119 16.39 4.15 3.96
C ALA A 119 15.85 5.58 3.89
N LEU A 120 14.71 5.78 3.23
CA LEU A 120 14.02 7.08 3.19
C LEU A 120 13.51 7.50 4.58
N ALA A 121 13.00 6.56 5.37
CA ALA A 121 12.54 6.79 6.73
C ALA A 121 13.65 7.36 7.63
N GLN A 122 14.89 6.91 7.46
CA GLN A 122 16.05 7.46 8.18
C GLN A 122 16.34 8.91 7.81
N SER A 123 16.17 9.27 6.54
CA SER A 123 16.50 10.61 6.02
C SER A 123 15.33 11.60 6.16
N TYR A 124 14.08 11.08 6.14
CA TYR A 124 12.86 11.87 6.16
C TYR A 124 11.87 11.32 7.18
N PRO A 125 12.19 11.41 8.49
CA PRO A 125 11.39 10.77 9.55
C PRO A 125 9.94 11.24 9.63
N SER A 126 9.61 12.46 9.20
CA SER A 126 8.20 12.91 9.21
C SER A 126 7.29 12.17 8.21
N PHE A 127 7.85 11.40 7.27
CA PHE A 127 7.07 10.56 6.35
C PHE A 127 6.96 9.10 6.80
N ILE A 128 7.54 8.72 7.94
CA ILE A 128 7.47 7.32 8.43
C ILE A 128 6.01 6.88 8.60
N ASN A 129 5.18 7.73 9.15
CA ASN A 129 3.76 7.42 9.35
C ASN A 129 3.03 7.21 8.02
N SER A 130 3.35 8.01 7.01
CA SER A 130 2.77 7.83 5.68
C SER A 130 3.16 6.48 5.06
N MET A 131 4.37 6.01 5.28
CA MET A 131 4.82 4.68 4.86
C MET A 131 4.07 3.57 5.61
N ILE A 132 3.85 3.72 6.93
CA ILE A 132 3.06 2.79 7.75
C ILE A 132 1.61 2.74 7.27
N PHE A 133 0.99 3.90 7.04
CA PHE A 133 -0.38 3.96 6.51
C PHE A 133 -0.49 3.26 5.16
N ARG A 134 0.46 3.50 4.24
CA ARG A 134 0.51 2.82 2.94
C ARG A 134 0.60 1.32 3.06
N PHE A 135 1.45 0.82 3.95
CA PHE A 135 1.58 -0.61 4.19
C PHE A 135 0.27 -1.21 4.69
N LEU A 136 -0.27 -0.66 5.76
CA LEU A 136 -1.40 -1.24 6.45
C LEU A 136 -2.71 -1.10 5.67
N ASN A 137 -2.96 0.05 5.03
CA ASN A 137 -4.21 0.27 4.31
C ASN A 137 -4.33 -0.53 3.01
N ALA A 138 -3.22 -0.98 2.49
CA ALA A 138 -3.22 -1.86 1.35
C ALA A 138 -3.15 -3.35 1.72
N SER A 139 -3.14 -3.71 3.01
CA SER A 139 -3.29 -5.11 3.44
C SER A 139 -4.77 -5.51 3.48
N THR A 140 -5.04 -6.78 3.11
CA THR A 140 -6.39 -7.36 3.12
C THR A 140 -6.88 -7.66 4.54
N PHE A 141 -8.17 -8.02 4.66
CA PHE A 141 -8.75 -8.42 5.92
C PHE A 141 -8.15 -9.72 6.48
N GLU A 142 -7.60 -10.56 5.62
CA GLU A 142 -6.87 -11.78 6.00
C GLU A 142 -5.39 -11.51 6.34
N GLY A 143 -4.93 -10.26 6.25
CA GLY A 143 -3.56 -9.87 6.63
C GLY A 143 -2.50 -10.10 5.55
N TYR A 144 -2.91 -10.26 4.29
CA TYR A 144 -2.03 -10.42 3.14
C TYR A 144 -1.93 -9.13 2.33
N ASN A 145 -0.91 -9.03 1.53
CA ASN A 145 -0.61 -7.87 0.72
C ASN A 145 -0.90 -8.15 -0.76
N PRO A 146 -1.50 -7.22 -1.51
CA PRO A 146 -1.61 -7.33 -2.96
C PRO A 146 -0.26 -7.19 -3.65
N TYR A 147 -0.23 -7.39 -4.96
CA TYR A 147 1.00 -7.49 -5.73
C TYR A 147 1.87 -6.24 -5.66
N ARG A 148 1.31 -5.05 -5.86
CA ARG A 148 2.09 -3.81 -5.90
C ARG A 148 1.42 -2.63 -5.21
N VAL A 149 2.25 -1.69 -4.80
CA VAL A 149 1.86 -0.37 -4.30
C VAL A 149 2.05 0.66 -5.41
N THR A 150 1.11 1.57 -5.53
CA THR A 150 1.17 2.73 -6.42
C THR A 150 0.99 4.02 -5.62
N LYS A 151 1.29 5.17 -6.22
CA LYS A 151 1.04 6.47 -5.57
C LYS A 151 -0.41 6.64 -5.14
N ASP A 152 -1.32 6.20 -5.96
CA ASP A 152 -2.75 6.40 -5.75
C ASP A 152 -3.39 5.31 -4.88
N GLY A 153 -2.71 4.16 -4.66
CA GLY A 153 -3.24 3.05 -3.88
C GLY A 153 -2.42 1.77 -4.02
N PHE A 154 -3.06 0.70 -4.41
CA PHE A 154 -2.45 -0.62 -4.64
C PHE A 154 -3.13 -1.28 -5.86
N ASP A 155 -2.48 -2.34 -6.36
CA ASP A 155 -3.00 -3.15 -7.44
C ASP A 155 -2.70 -4.63 -7.19
N TRP A 156 -3.41 -5.52 -7.87
CA TRP A 156 -3.24 -6.97 -7.79
C TRP A 156 -2.97 -7.57 -9.16
N GLU A 157 -2.44 -8.78 -9.17
CA GLU A 157 -2.26 -9.52 -10.40
C GLU A 157 -3.61 -9.96 -10.95
N ARG A 158 -3.76 -9.85 -12.27
CA ARG A 158 -4.93 -10.32 -13.00
C ARG A 158 -4.55 -11.58 -13.77
N ILE A 159 -5.49 -12.50 -13.88
CA ILE A 159 -5.33 -13.65 -14.76
C ILE A 159 -5.37 -13.15 -16.20
N GLU A 160 -4.28 -13.34 -16.91
CA GLU A 160 -4.17 -13.09 -18.34
C GLU A 160 -4.00 -14.46 -19.02
N PRO A 161 -4.99 -14.95 -19.81
CA PRO A 161 -4.95 -16.33 -20.37
C PRO A 161 -3.72 -16.64 -21.22
N ASP A 162 -3.22 -15.63 -21.90
CA ASP A 162 -2.06 -15.75 -22.80
C ASP A 162 -0.71 -15.46 -22.12
N ASN A 163 -0.71 -15.16 -20.83
CA ASN A 163 0.49 -14.85 -20.07
C ASN A 163 0.75 -15.93 -19.00
N PRO A 164 1.71 -16.84 -19.24
CA PRO A 164 2.02 -17.92 -18.27
C PRO A 164 2.56 -17.40 -16.94
N TRP A 165 2.88 -16.12 -16.85
CA TRP A 165 3.37 -15.45 -15.64
C TRP A 165 2.29 -14.65 -14.90
N ALA A 166 1.05 -14.64 -15.41
CA ALA A 166 -0.08 -14.03 -14.74
C ALA A 166 -0.59 -14.94 -13.64
N TYR A 167 -0.13 -14.72 -12.43
CA TYR A 167 -0.52 -15.48 -11.25
C TYR A 167 -1.35 -14.65 -10.28
N ILE A 168 -2.29 -15.33 -9.64
CA ILE A 168 -2.97 -14.79 -8.49
C ILE A 168 -2.13 -15.11 -7.26
N GLY A 169 -1.76 -14.09 -6.48
CA GLY A 169 -0.97 -14.29 -5.27
C GLY A 169 -1.48 -13.49 -4.09
N TYR A 170 -1.64 -14.15 -2.96
CA TYR A 170 -1.63 -13.52 -1.67
C TYR A 170 -0.21 -13.57 -1.12
N TRP A 171 0.39 -12.42 -0.99
CA TRP A 171 1.74 -12.30 -0.52
C TRP A 171 1.76 -12.02 0.98
N GLY A 172 2.30 -12.92 1.73
CA GLY A 172 2.44 -12.81 3.18
C GLY A 172 3.87 -13.05 3.64
N ASP A 173 4.84 -12.76 2.78
CA ASP A 173 6.26 -13.05 3.00
C ASP A 173 6.93 -12.14 4.07
N HIS A 174 8.24 -12.05 4.03
CA HIS A 174 9.07 -11.27 4.95
C HIS A 174 8.84 -9.75 4.94
N GLN A 175 7.92 -9.24 4.15
CA GLN A 175 7.59 -7.79 4.07
C GLN A 175 7.20 -7.22 5.43
N ILE A 176 6.64 -8.01 6.33
CA ILE A 176 6.31 -7.61 7.70
C ILE A 176 7.55 -7.09 8.47
N ILE A 177 8.75 -7.52 8.10
CA ILE A 177 10.00 -7.04 8.70
C ILE A 177 10.16 -5.54 8.44
N TYR A 178 9.81 -5.07 7.24
CA TYR A 178 9.89 -3.64 6.92
C TYR A 178 8.83 -2.84 7.65
N LEU A 179 7.64 -3.39 7.87
CA LEU A 179 6.65 -2.76 8.73
C LEU A 179 7.18 -2.63 10.17
N LEU A 180 7.77 -3.69 10.72
CA LEU A 180 8.37 -3.65 12.06
C LEU A 180 9.43 -2.56 12.16
N LYS A 181 10.35 -2.47 11.21
CA LYS A 181 11.38 -1.42 11.17
C LYS A 181 10.79 -0.02 11.10
N LEU A 182 9.74 0.20 10.29
CA LEU A 182 9.05 1.49 10.24
C LEU A 182 8.38 1.83 11.56
N LEU A 183 7.80 0.86 12.26
CA LEU A 183 7.22 1.05 13.59
C LEU A 183 8.30 1.40 14.63
N GLU A 184 9.45 0.71 14.62
CA GLU A 184 10.58 1.02 15.48
C GLU A 184 11.12 2.43 15.23
N PHE A 185 11.24 2.85 13.98
CA PHE A 185 11.65 4.21 13.62
C PHE A 185 10.61 5.25 14.06
N SER A 186 9.32 4.98 13.87
CA SER A 186 8.25 5.86 14.32
C SER A 186 8.29 6.03 15.84
N ASN A 187 8.41 4.94 16.58
CA ASN A 187 8.53 4.97 18.03
C ASN A 187 9.75 5.75 18.53
N LYS A 188 10.88 5.65 17.80
CA LYS A 188 12.10 6.40 18.13
C LYS A 188 11.96 7.90 17.87
N HIS A 189 11.25 8.30 16.81
CA HIS A 189 11.14 9.71 16.40
C HIS A 189 9.97 10.44 17.05
N ASN A 190 8.85 9.74 17.26
CA ASN A 190 7.63 10.27 17.87
C ASN A 190 6.86 9.14 18.57
N PRO A 191 7.25 8.79 19.81
CA PRO A 191 6.67 7.67 20.54
C PRO A 191 5.17 7.85 20.83
N ASP A 192 4.70 9.07 21.02
CA ASP A 192 3.30 9.35 21.33
C ASP A 192 2.36 9.04 20.18
N HIS A 193 2.85 9.18 18.94
CA HIS A 193 2.01 9.01 17.74
C HIS A 193 1.51 7.58 17.54
N ILE A 194 2.34 6.56 17.81
CA ILE A 194 1.90 5.16 17.77
C ILE A 194 0.80 4.93 18.80
N SER A 195 0.97 5.45 20.01
CA SER A 195 -0.02 5.34 21.08
C SER A 195 -1.36 5.98 20.70
N GLU A 196 -1.33 7.13 20.03
CA GLU A 196 -2.54 7.80 19.52
C GLU A 196 -3.27 6.95 18.47
N LEU A 197 -2.53 6.29 17.58
CA LEU A 197 -3.08 5.48 16.49
C LEU A 197 -3.63 4.13 16.96
N LEU A 198 -3.17 3.59 18.11
CA LEU A 198 -3.61 2.28 18.61
C LEU A 198 -5.11 2.16 18.76
N ASN A 199 -5.79 3.25 19.13
CA ASN A 199 -7.23 3.27 19.36
C ASN A 199 -8.02 4.13 18.36
N ARG A 200 -7.35 4.76 17.40
CA ARG A 200 -8.01 5.59 16.38
C ARG A 200 -8.41 4.72 15.20
N SER A 201 -9.69 4.70 14.87
CA SER A 201 -10.26 3.96 13.74
C SER A 201 -10.04 4.69 12.42
N CYS A 202 -8.79 4.80 11.98
CA CYS A 202 -8.39 5.57 10.79
C CYS A 202 -7.75 4.71 9.68
N PHE A 203 -7.58 3.41 9.90
CA PHE A 203 -7.08 2.48 8.90
C PHE A 203 -8.23 1.80 8.16
N VAL A 204 -7.92 1.20 7.01
CA VAL A 204 -8.85 0.50 6.13
C VAL A 204 -8.24 -0.81 5.63
N TYR A 205 -9.02 -1.61 4.91
CA TYR A 205 -8.58 -2.88 4.33
C TYR A 205 -8.68 -2.84 2.80
N ALA A 206 -7.72 -3.45 2.14
CA ALA A 206 -7.79 -3.72 0.72
C ALA A 206 -8.87 -4.77 0.44
N ASN A 207 -9.66 -4.55 -0.62
CA ASN A 207 -10.53 -5.55 -1.19
C ASN A 207 -9.90 -6.06 -2.49
N VAL A 208 -9.60 -7.35 -2.55
CA VAL A 208 -8.99 -8.01 -3.71
C VAL A 208 -9.90 -9.14 -4.20
N PRO A 209 -9.89 -9.42 -5.52
CA PRO A 209 -10.83 -10.38 -6.10
C PRO A 209 -10.35 -11.83 -5.97
N TYR A 210 -9.72 -12.19 -4.88
CA TYR A 210 -9.37 -13.58 -4.63
C TYR A 210 -9.66 -14.00 -3.20
N LYS A 211 -9.94 -15.29 -3.05
CA LYS A 211 -10.26 -15.91 -1.77
C LYS A 211 -9.45 -17.19 -1.58
N ILE A 212 -8.96 -17.37 -0.38
CA ILE A 212 -8.32 -18.63 0.02
C ILE A 212 -9.41 -19.68 0.11
N LYS A 213 -9.17 -20.85 -0.47
CA LYS A 213 -10.09 -21.99 -0.43
C LYS A 213 -10.24 -22.51 1.00
N SER A 214 -11.31 -23.23 1.28
CA SER A 214 -11.50 -23.88 2.56
C SER A 214 -10.40 -24.92 2.82
N HIS A 215 -10.08 -25.17 4.09
CA HIS A 215 -9.08 -26.15 4.50
C HIS A 215 -9.30 -27.52 3.84
N THR A 216 -10.54 -27.99 3.77
CA THR A 216 -10.89 -29.27 3.12
C THR A 216 -10.53 -29.28 1.62
N GLN A 217 -10.71 -28.17 0.93
CA GLN A 217 -10.34 -28.04 -0.49
C GLN A 217 -8.82 -28.00 -0.68
N ILE A 218 -8.13 -27.27 0.19
CA ILE A 218 -6.66 -27.17 0.18
C ILE A 218 -6.04 -28.55 0.45
N MET A 219 -6.59 -29.31 1.39
CA MET A 219 -6.11 -30.68 1.67
C MET A 219 -6.28 -31.64 0.51
N LYS A 220 -7.28 -31.42 -0.36
CA LYS A 220 -7.47 -32.24 -1.56
C LYS A 220 -6.53 -31.86 -2.71
N ASP A 221 -6.22 -30.57 -2.83
CA ASP A 221 -5.34 -30.05 -3.87
C ASP A 221 -4.48 -28.88 -3.28
N PRO A 222 -3.36 -29.22 -2.59
CA PRO A 222 -2.53 -28.25 -1.90
C PRO A 222 -1.83 -27.26 -2.83
N LYS A 223 -1.80 -27.52 -4.13
CA LYS A 223 -1.20 -26.61 -5.12
C LYS A 223 -2.19 -25.56 -5.63
N ASN A 224 -3.47 -25.69 -5.34
CA ASN A 224 -4.54 -24.84 -5.84
C ASN A 224 -5.33 -24.24 -4.67
N THR A 225 -4.73 -23.26 -4.02
CA THR A 225 -5.19 -22.74 -2.72
C THR A 225 -6.08 -21.50 -2.82
N ILE A 226 -6.11 -20.82 -3.97
CA ILE A 226 -6.79 -19.54 -4.17
C ILE A 226 -7.79 -19.65 -5.34
N VAL A 227 -8.92 -18.94 -5.21
CA VAL A 227 -9.92 -18.74 -6.28
C VAL A 227 -9.95 -17.28 -6.66
N TYR A 228 -9.90 -16.98 -7.95
CA TYR A 228 -10.14 -15.65 -8.48
C TYR A 228 -11.65 -15.44 -8.68
N ASP A 229 -12.19 -14.36 -8.11
CA ASP A 229 -13.60 -13.98 -8.21
C ASP A 229 -13.76 -12.88 -9.27
N PHE A 230 -14.09 -13.28 -10.50
CA PHE A 230 -14.28 -12.34 -11.63
C PHE A 230 -15.42 -11.36 -11.38
N ALA A 231 -16.48 -11.78 -10.69
CA ALA A 231 -17.62 -10.91 -10.40
C ALA A 231 -17.23 -9.82 -9.39
N GLU A 232 -16.40 -10.17 -8.39
CA GLU A 232 -15.87 -9.20 -7.46
C GLU A 232 -14.86 -8.25 -8.12
N ALA A 233 -14.03 -8.75 -9.04
CA ALA A 233 -13.11 -7.91 -9.83
C ALA A 233 -13.89 -6.83 -10.61
N ASP A 234 -14.97 -7.21 -11.29
CA ASP A 234 -15.81 -6.28 -12.02
C ASP A 234 -16.48 -5.23 -11.13
N LYS A 235 -16.90 -5.61 -9.92
CA LYS A 235 -17.47 -4.67 -8.94
C LYS A 235 -16.43 -3.66 -8.47
N ILE A 236 -15.23 -4.13 -8.15
CA ILE A 236 -14.14 -3.27 -7.73
C ILE A 236 -13.78 -2.29 -8.84
N ASP A 237 -13.68 -2.74 -10.10
CA ASP A 237 -13.36 -1.86 -11.23
C ASP A 237 -14.45 -0.79 -11.45
N LYS A 238 -15.72 -1.16 -11.35
CA LYS A 238 -16.84 -0.20 -11.41
C LYS A 238 -16.77 0.83 -10.27
N ALA A 239 -16.43 0.39 -9.06
CA ALA A 239 -16.27 1.26 -7.91
C ALA A 239 -15.07 2.20 -8.08
N LYS A 240 -13.93 1.70 -8.56
CA LYS A 240 -12.73 2.51 -8.89
C LYS A 240 -13.06 3.59 -9.93
N ASN A 241 -13.79 3.25 -10.98
CA ASN A 241 -14.19 4.21 -12.00
C ASN A 241 -15.08 5.34 -11.44
N LYS A 242 -15.95 5.03 -10.48
CA LYS A 242 -16.87 5.97 -9.85
C LYS A 242 -16.21 6.84 -8.78
N ILE A 243 -15.42 6.25 -7.91
CA ILE A 243 -14.91 6.89 -6.69
C ILE A 243 -13.45 7.34 -6.87
N GLY A 244 -12.63 6.53 -7.51
CA GLY A 244 -11.18 6.55 -7.56
C GLY A 244 -10.61 5.25 -6.97
N SER A 245 -9.32 5.21 -6.64
CA SER A 245 -8.65 4.00 -6.14
C SER A 245 -9.24 3.48 -4.81
N ASP A 246 -9.87 4.35 -4.02
CA ASP A 246 -10.63 3.95 -2.82
C ASP A 246 -11.79 2.99 -3.13
N GLY A 247 -12.22 2.89 -4.38
CA GLY A 247 -13.18 1.86 -4.82
C GLY A 247 -12.65 0.42 -4.69
N ALA A 248 -11.34 0.24 -4.47
CA ALA A 248 -10.73 -1.04 -4.17
C ALA A 248 -10.57 -1.31 -2.66
N LEU A 249 -11.15 -0.49 -1.80
CA LEU A 249 -11.16 -0.72 -0.36
C LEU A 249 -12.39 -1.51 0.06
N LEU A 250 -12.25 -2.29 1.13
CA LEU A 250 -13.34 -3.08 1.68
C LEU A 250 -14.43 -2.17 2.24
N ALA A 251 -15.64 -2.33 1.72
CA ALA A 251 -16.84 -1.62 2.16
C ALA A 251 -17.88 -2.58 2.74
N ASN A 252 -18.67 -2.10 3.67
CA ASN A 252 -19.81 -2.84 4.21
C ASN A 252 -21.03 -2.76 3.26
N SER A 253 -22.12 -3.41 3.64
CA SER A 253 -23.38 -3.44 2.84
C SER A 253 -24.04 -2.06 2.63
N LYS A 254 -23.57 -1.02 3.31
CA LYS A 254 -24.04 0.37 3.18
C LYS A 254 -23.03 1.25 2.41
N ASP A 255 -22.10 0.67 1.69
CA ASP A 255 -21.02 1.34 0.96
C ASP A 255 -20.10 2.21 1.86
N ALA A 256 -20.09 1.97 3.16
CA ALA A 256 -19.16 2.63 4.08
C ALA A 256 -17.88 1.78 4.23
N LEU A 257 -16.72 2.42 4.20
CA LEU A 257 -15.44 1.74 4.36
C LEU A 257 -15.35 1.03 5.72
N VAL A 258 -14.91 -0.21 5.69
CA VAL A 258 -14.60 -0.98 6.91
C VAL A 258 -13.32 -0.40 7.50
N ARG A 259 -13.44 0.14 8.71
CA ARG A 259 -12.34 0.81 9.41
C ARG A 259 -11.74 -0.06 10.50
N ALA A 260 -10.49 0.21 10.79
CA ALA A 260 -9.72 -0.46 11.82
C ALA A 260 -8.83 0.52 12.58
N THR A 261 -8.45 0.15 13.77
CA THR A 261 -7.39 0.79 14.54
C THR A 261 -6.02 0.23 14.15
N LEU A 262 -4.95 0.88 14.57
CA LEU A 262 -3.60 0.33 14.40
C LEU A 262 -3.47 -1.04 15.09
N ALA A 263 -4.03 -1.19 16.30
CA ALA A 263 -3.99 -2.45 17.04
C ALA A 263 -4.64 -3.59 16.25
N GLU A 264 -5.82 -3.35 15.65
CA GLU A 264 -6.50 -4.35 14.82
C GLU A 264 -5.70 -4.71 13.57
N LYS A 265 -5.12 -3.73 12.88
CA LYS A 265 -4.30 -3.97 11.69
C LYS A 265 -3.04 -4.78 12.01
N LEU A 266 -2.37 -4.48 13.11
CA LEU A 266 -1.20 -5.23 13.56
C LEU A 266 -1.58 -6.66 13.97
N LEU A 267 -2.69 -6.83 14.67
CA LEU A 267 -3.19 -8.15 15.08
C LEU A 267 -3.52 -9.01 13.86
N VAL A 268 -4.24 -8.47 12.87
CA VAL A 268 -4.56 -9.18 11.62
C VAL A 268 -3.28 -9.63 10.90
N THR A 269 -2.31 -8.74 10.76
CA THR A 269 -1.03 -9.04 10.12
C THR A 269 -0.24 -10.11 10.90
N LEU A 270 -0.25 -10.06 12.23
CA LEU A 270 0.39 -11.04 13.09
C LEU A 270 -0.30 -12.41 12.98
N LEU A 271 -1.63 -12.46 13.05
CA LEU A 271 -2.40 -13.70 12.97
C LEU A 271 -2.23 -14.39 11.61
N ALA A 272 -2.13 -13.64 10.53
CA ALA A 272 -1.81 -14.19 9.21
C ALA A 272 -0.46 -14.93 9.19
N LYS A 273 0.51 -14.51 9.98
CA LYS A 273 1.80 -15.20 10.11
C LYS A 273 1.71 -16.40 11.05
N VAL A 274 1.07 -16.23 12.19
CA VAL A 274 0.93 -17.32 13.18
C VAL A 274 0.12 -18.48 12.60
N SER A 275 -0.89 -18.22 11.77
CA SER A 275 -1.68 -19.27 11.11
C SER A 275 -0.87 -20.11 10.12
N ASN A 276 0.27 -19.62 9.67
CA ASN A 276 1.20 -20.34 8.79
C ASN A 276 2.42 -20.92 9.55
N PHE A 277 2.37 -20.96 10.86
CA PHE A 277 3.45 -21.51 11.66
C PHE A 277 3.51 -23.03 11.56
N ILE A 278 4.68 -23.55 11.24
CA ILE A 278 4.97 -24.99 11.19
C ILE A 278 5.96 -25.29 12.32
N PRO A 279 5.57 -26.07 13.34
CA PRO A 279 6.47 -26.42 14.43
C PRO A 279 7.79 -27.00 13.90
N GLU A 280 8.91 -26.57 14.49
CA GLU A 280 10.28 -26.98 14.14
C GLU A 280 10.77 -26.60 12.72
N ALA A 281 9.88 -26.08 11.86
CA ALA A 281 10.23 -25.69 10.48
C ALA A 281 10.16 -24.16 10.22
N GLY A 282 9.39 -23.43 11.04
CA GLY A 282 9.25 -21.98 10.92
C GLY A 282 7.90 -21.53 10.40
N ILE A 283 7.85 -20.45 9.62
CA ILE A 283 6.61 -19.89 9.09
C ILE A 283 6.55 -20.13 7.58
N TRP A 284 5.44 -20.74 7.13
CA TRP A 284 5.15 -20.84 5.71
C TRP A 284 4.60 -19.50 5.20
N LEU A 285 5.30 -18.87 4.27
CA LEU A 285 5.03 -17.48 3.87
C LEU A 285 4.21 -17.34 2.59
N ASN A 286 4.09 -18.41 1.82
CA ASN A 286 3.37 -18.40 0.56
C ASN A 286 2.11 -19.27 0.65
N THR A 287 0.95 -18.70 0.32
CA THR A 287 -0.35 -19.38 0.35
C THR A 287 -0.74 -19.99 -0.99
N GLN A 288 0.01 -19.69 -2.04
CA GLN A 288 -0.26 -20.20 -3.39
C GLN A 288 0.99 -20.85 -3.97
N ARG A 289 0.82 -22.02 -4.59
CA ARG A 289 1.86 -22.73 -5.33
C ARG A 289 3.17 -22.89 -4.56
N PRO A 290 3.30 -23.94 -3.74
CA PRO A 290 4.54 -24.21 -3.00
C PRO A 290 5.78 -24.33 -3.89
N GLU A 291 5.63 -24.71 -5.16
CA GLU A 291 6.71 -24.76 -6.14
C GLU A 291 7.15 -23.39 -6.65
N TRP A 292 6.27 -22.37 -6.56
CA TRP A 292 6.57 -20.99 -6.86
C TRP A 292 6.79 -20.27 -5.55
N ASN A 293 7.90 -20.48 -4.94
CA ASN A 293 8.18 -19.71 -3.77
C ASN A 293 9.46 -18.93 -3.97
N ASP A 294 9.37 -17.65 -3.70
CA ASP A 294 10.53 -16.94 -3.22
C ASP A 294 11.08 -17.60 -1.93
N ALA A 295 10.37 -18.56 -1.37
CA ALA A 295 10.77 -19.31 -0.19
C ALA A 295 12.00 -20.17 -0.42
N ASN A 296 12.33 -20.56 -1.61
CA ASN A 296 13.68 -21.02 -1.91
C ASN A 296 14.73 -19.95 -1.58
N ASN A 297 14.32 -18.69 -1.51
CA ASN A 297 15.15 -17.55 -1.10
C ASN A 297 14.79 -17.01 0.29
N ALA A 298 13.68 -17.41 0.89
CA ALA A 298 13.18 -16.87 2.17
C ALA A 298 13.30 -17.83 3.34
N LEU A 299 13.75 -19.05 3.10
CA LEU A 299 14.15 -20.01 4.14
C LEU A 299 15.65 -19.93 4.48
N VAL A 300 16.31 -18.88 4.05
CA VAL A 300 17.71 -18.59 4.42
C VAL A 300 17.77 -17.48 5.44
#